data_d102deb67ecfd43a2404528c2a691900
#
_entry.id   d102deb67ecfd43a2404528c2a691900
#
_cell.length_a   1.000
_cell.length_b   1.000
_cell.length_c   1.000
_cell.angle_alpha   90.00
_cell.angle_beta   90.00
_cell.angle_gamma   90.00
#
_symmetry.space_group_name_H-M   'P 1'
#
loop_
_entity.id
_entity.type
_entity.pdbx_description
1 polymer ?
#
loop_
_entity_poly.entity_id
_entity_poly.type
_entity_poly.pdbx_seq_one_letter_code
_entity_poly.pdbx_strand_id
1 'polypeptide(L)'
;MALLEAKNLSITFGGLKAVDDFNVEIEKGELYGLIGPNGAGKTTIFNLLTGVYKPTEGQATLDGTVITGKKTIDICKAGVARTFQNIRLFGQMSVLDNVKVGLHNHYKYNTAAGIFKLPSYFKKERAMDEKAMELLKVFDLDKEASYLSSNLMHVIWLRPGGENYYP
;
A
#
# COMPACT_ATOMS: atom_id res chain seq x y z
N MET A 1 -3.70 12.21 21.04
CA MET A 1 -4.61 11.06 20.84
C MET A 1 -3.96 10.17 19.79
N ALA A 2 -3.66 8.91 20.13
CA ALA A 2 -2.93 8.03 19.23
C ALA A 2 -3.66 7.85 17.89
N LEU A 3 -2.93 7.94 16.80
CA LEU A 3 -3.41 7.59 15.47
C LEU A 3 -3.47 6.08 15.30
N LEU A 4 -2.39 5.39 15.69
CA LEU A 4 -2.31 3.93 15.68
C LEU A 4 -1.93 3.45 17.09
N GLU A 5 -2.71 2.53 17.62
CA GLU A 5 -2.44 1.91 18.91
C GLU A 5 -2.50 0.40 18.77
N ALA A 6 -1.53 -0.32 19.32
CA ALA A 6 -1.58 -1.76 19.50
C ALA A 6 -1.36 -2.09 20.98
N LYS A 7 -2.21 -2.96 21.53
CA LYS A 7 -2.16 -3.41 22.93
C LYS A 7 -2.12 -4.92 23.01
N ASN A 8 -1.09 -5.44 23.70
CA ASN A 8 -0.86 -6.86 23.99
C ASN A 8 -0.96 -7.75 22.74
N LEU A 9 -0.50 -7.21 21.58
CA LEU A 9 -0.65 -7.88 20.31
C LEU A 9 0.30 -9.07 20.23
N SER A 10 -0.27 -10.28 20.12
CA SER A 10 0.50 -11.53 20.07
C SER A 10 0.03 -12.43 18.94
N ILE A 11 0.95 -13.24 18.39
CA ILE A 11 0.61 -14.29 17.43
C ILE A 11 1.49 -15.51 17.60
N THR A 12 0.83 -16.67 17.54
CA THR A 12 1.47 -17.99 17.65
C THR A 12 1.21 -18.81 16.39
N PHE A 13 2.26 -19.40 15.83
CA PHE A 13 2.18 -20.29 14.67
C PHE A 13 2.67 -21.68 15.09
N GLY A 14 1.80 -22.71 15.06
CA GLY A 14 2.19 -24.09 15.36
C GLY A 14 2.93 -24.25 16.66
N GLY A 15 2.57 -23.49 17.70
CA GLY A 15 3.24 -23.52 19.02
C GLY A 15 4.42 -22.53 19.15
N LEU A 16 4.90 -21.93 18.08
CA LEU A 16 5.94 -20.90 18.14
C LEU A 16 5.29 -19.52 18.29
N LYS A 17 5.56 -18.83 19.38
CA LYS A 17 5.14 -17.45 19.60
C LYS A 17 6.05 -16.51 18.81
N ALA A 18 5.57 -16.03 17.66
CA ALA A 18 6.36 -15.20 16.74
C ALA A 18 6.34 -13.72 17.13
N VAL A 19 5.29 -13.25 17.80
CA VAL A 19 5.18 -11.95 18.45
C VAL A 19 4.52 -12.18 19.81
N ASP A 20 5.07 -11.61 20.84
CA ASP A 20 4.59 -11.72 22.21
C ASP A 20 4.44 -10.34 22.83
N ASP A 21 3.23 -10.01 23.25
CA ASP A 21 2.89 -8.78 23.99
C ASP A 21 3.44 -7.49 23.34
N PHE A 22 3.29 -7.35 22.04
CA PHE A 22 3.71 -6.14 21.34
C PHE A 22 2.75 -4.98 21.65
N ASN A 23 3.33 -3.90 22.14
CA ASN A 23 2.63 -2.68 22.49
C ASN A 23 3.27 -1.50 21.76
N VAL A 24 2.45 -0.64 21.13
CA VAL A 24 2.91 0.59 20.48
C VAL A 24 1.78 1.60 20.44
N GLU A 25 2.15 2.86 20.60
CA GLU A 25 1.27 4.01 20.42
C GLU A 25 1.99 5.02 19.52
N ILE A 26 1.35 5.42 18.43
CA ILE A 26 1.92 6.32 17.41
C ILE A 26 0.95 7.48 17.22
N GLU A 27 1.43 8.71 17.38
CA GLU A 27 0.65 9.91 17.16
C GLU A 27 0.65 10.35 15.69
N LYS A 28 -0.28 11.22 15.35
CA LYS A 28 -0.36 11.78 13.99
C LYS A 28 0.87 12.63 13.68
N GLY A 29 1.54 12.29 12.55
CA GLY A 29 2.75 12.98 12.09
C GLY A 29 4.03 12.46 12.71
N GLU A 30 3.96 11.45 13.59
CA GLU A 30 5.13 10.82 14.19
C GLU A 30 5.80 9.85 13.19
N LEU A 31 7.13 9.83 13.23
CA LEU A 31 7.97 8.83 12.55
C LEU A 31 8.42 7.80 13.58
N TYR A 32 7.91 6.58 13.46
CA TYR A 32 8.23 5.48 14.37
C TYR A 32 9.10 4.41 13.71
N GLY A 33 10.22 4.04 14.34
CA GLY A 33 11.16 3.03 13.86
C GLY A 33 11.04 1.71 14.62
N LEU A 34 10.73 0.61 13.93
CA LEU A 34 10.76 -0.75 14.49
C LEU A 34 12.08 -1.43 14.16
N ILE A 35 12.97 -1.53 15.16
CA ILE A 35 14.34 -2.03 15.02
C ILE A 35 14.48 -3.41 15.68
N GLY A 36 15.32 -4.26 15.13
CA GLY A 36 15.63 -5.57 15.70
C GLY A 36 16.35 -6.48 14.69
N PRO A 37 16.97 -7.58 15.14
CA PRO A 37 17.67 -8.53 14.27
C PRO A 37 16.73 -9.23 13.28
N ASN A 38 17.32 -9.95 12.31
CA ASN A 38 16.54 -10.81 11.42
C ASN A 38 15.86 -11.91 12.26
N GLY A 39 14.58 -12.17 11.96
CA GLY A 39 13.77 -13.11 12.75
C GLY A 39 13.09 -12.53 13.99
N ALA A 40 13.34 -11.28 14.38
CA ALA A 40 12.71 -10.64 15.55
C ALA A 40 11.22 -10.33 15.40
N GLY A 41 10.53 -10.86 14.42
CA GLY A 41 9.08 -10.67 14.25
C GLY A 41 8.65 -9.35 13.62
N LYS A 42 9.56 -8.48 13.17
CA LYS A 42 9.20 -7.17 12.56
C LYS A 42 8.19 -7.28 11.44
N THR A 43 8.44 -8.16 10.47
CA THR A 43 7.52 -8.41 9.35
C THR A 43 6.18 -8.97 9.83
N THR A 44 6.21 -9.79 10.88
CA THR A 44 4.99 -10.36 11.49
C THR A 44 4.14 -9.27 12.12
N ILE A 45 4.77 -8.30 12.81
CA ILE A 45 4.06 -7.13 13.38
C ILE A 45 3.41 -6.32 12.25
N PHE A 46 4.13 -6.00 11.17
CA PHE A 46 3.54 -5.33 10.00
C PHE A 46 2.38 -6.13 9.39
N ASN A 47 2.50 -7.46 9.32
CA ASN A 47 1.43 -8.34 8.82
C ASN A 47 0.20 -8.32 9.73
N LEU A 48 0.37 -8.22 11.04
CA LEU A 48 -0.72 -8.07 12.02
C LEU A 48 -1.43 -6.73 11.84
N LEU A 49 -0.68 -5.63 11.80
CA LEU A 49 -1.22 -4.26 11.67
C LEU A 49 -1.92 -4.03 10.33
N THR A 50 -1.50 -4.73 9.27
CA THR A 50 -2.09 -4.60 7.93
C THR A 50 -3.15 -5.67 7.62
N GLY A 51 -3.51 -6.54 8.59
CA GLY A 51 -4.57 -7.53 8.45
C GLY A 51 -4.23 -8.72 7.55
N VAL A 52 -2.93 -8.94 7.25
CA VAL A 52 -2.46 -10.15 6.57
C VAL A 52 -2.56 -11.35 7.51
N TYR A 53 -2.24 -11.13 8.79
CA TYR A 53 -2.43 -12.11 9.85
C TYR A 53 -3.44 -11.62 10.87
N LYS A 54 -4.22 -12.55 11.43
CA LYS A 54 -5.08 -12.28 12.57
C LYS A 54 -4.30 -12.58 13.85
N PRO A 55 -4.21 -11.67 14.81
CA PRO A 55 -3.54 -11.95 16.09
C PRO A 55 -4.27 -13.06 16.87
N THR A 56 -3.51 -13.77 17.69
CA THR A 56 -4.05 -14.74 18.66
C THR A 56 -4.62 -14.00 19.86
N GLU A 57 -3.95 -12.93 20.28
CA GLU A 57 -4.33 -12.11 21.43
C GLU A 57 -4.06 -10.63 21.12
N GLY A 58 -4.70 -9.76 21.90
CA GLY A 58 -4.50 -8.33 21.81
C GLY A 58 -5.32 -7.65 20.71
N GLN A 59 -5.14 -6.34 20.59
CA GLN A 59 -5.95 -5.50 19.72
C GLN A 59 -5.12 -4.37 19.13
N ALA A 60 -5.45 -3.99 17.89
CA ALA A 60 -4.95 -2.77 17.26
C ALA A 60 -6.12 -1.86 16.87
N THR A 61 -5.92 -0.56 17.05
CA THR A 61 -6.88 0.49 16.67
C THR A 61 -6.20 1.53 15.79
N LEU A 62 -6.96 2.07 14.84
CA LEU A 62 -6.57 3.19 14.02
C LEU A 62 -7.61 4.31 14.20
N ASP A 63 -7.16 5.48 14.63
CA ASP A 63 -8.01 6.63 14.92
C ASP A 63 -9.25 6.23 15.77
N GLY A 64 -9.00 5.50 16.87
CA GLY A 64 -10.01 4.97 17.76
C GLY A 64 -10.86 3.80 17.23
N THR A 65 -10.70 3.43 15.95
CA THR A 65 -11.45 2.34 15.32
C THR A 65 -10.66 1.04 15.36
N VAL A 66 -11.24 -0.03 15.90
CA VAL A 66 -10.61 -1.37 15.92
C VAL A 66 -10.36 -1.87 14.51
N ILE A 67 -9.10 -2.18 14.20
CA ILE A 67 -8.67 -2.77 12.92
C ILE A 67 -8.32 -4.25 13.03
N THR A 68 -8.19 -4.78 14.24
CA THR A 68 -7.89 -6.19 14.50
C THR A 68 -8.89 -7.12 13.84
N GLY A 69 -8.38 -8.09 13.08
CA GLY A 69 -9.20 -9.09 12.40
C GLY A 69 -10.00 -8.59 11.20
N LYS A 70 -9.90 -7.30 10.84
CA LYS A 70 -10.45 -6.79 9.58
C LYS A 70 -9.65 -7.28 8.39
N LYS A 71 -10.28 -7.31 7.22
CA LYS A 71 -9.61 -7.65 5.96
C LYS A 71 -8.63 -6.53 5.58
N THR A 72 -7.52 -6.89 4.94
CA THR A 72 -6.50 -5.94 4.46
C THR A 72 -7.11 -4.78 3.65
N ILE A 73 -8.12 -5.07 2.82
CA ILE A 73 -8.80 -4.04 2.02
C ILE A 73 -9.54 -3.00 2.89
N ASP A 74 -10.12 -3.42 4.01
CA ASP A 74 -10.86 -2.53 4.91
C ASP A 74 -9.89 -1.68 5.73
N ILE A 75 -8.75 -2.25 6.12
CA ILE A 75 -7.66 -1.54 6.81
C ILE A 75 -7.02 -0.51 5.86
N CYS A 76 -6.81 -0.88 4.60
CA CYS A 76 -6.32 0.04 3.57
C CYS A 76 -7.29 1.22 3.35
N LYS A 77 -8.61 0.94 3.28
CA LYS A 77 -9.63 2.00 3.18
C LYS A 77 -9.70 2.90 4.42
N ALA A 78 -9.32 2.39 5.59
CA ALA A 78 -9.22 3.17 6.81
C ALA A 78 -7.98 4.10 6.84
N GLY A 79 -7.05 3.97 5.89
CA GLY A 79 -5.92 4.86 5.71
C GLY A 79 -4.54 4.24 5.98
N VAL A 80 -4.46 2.93 6.25
CA VAL A 80 -3.17 2.23 6.39
C VAL A 80 -2.67 1.80 5.02
N ALA A 81 -1.52 2.32 4.60
CA ALA A 81 -0.83 1.86 3.39
C ALA A 81 0.49 1.15 3.77
N ARG A 82 0.90 0.21 2.95
CA ARG A 82 2.17 -0.50 3.10
C ARG A 82 2.91 -0.55 1.77
N THR A 83 4.19 -0.24 1.79
CA THR A 83 5.11 -0.52 0.68
C THR A 83 5.62 -1.95 0.78
N PHE A 84 5.75 -2.64 -0.36
CA PHE A 84 6.28 -4.00 -0.43
C PHE A 84 7.64 -3.98 -1.12
N GLN A 85 8.59 -4.77 -0.63
CA GLN A 85 9.92 -4.90 -1.24
C GLN A 85 9.86 -5.48 -2.66
N ASN A 86 8.95 -6.43 -2.90
CA ASN A 86 8.72 -7.04 -4.21
C ASN A 86 7.39 -6.53 -4.78
N ILE A 87 7.46 -5.44 -5.54
CA ILE A 87 6.32 -4.91 -6.27
C ILE A 87 6.14 -5.74 -7.54
N ARG A 88 4.98 -6.38 -7.69
CA ARG A 88 4.59 -7.08 -8.92
C ARG A 88 3.75 -6.12 -9.77
N LEU A 89 4.39 -5.52 -10.76
CA LEU A 89 3.70 -4.74 -11.77
C LEU A 89 3.01 -5.67 -12.78
N PHE A 90 1.92 -5.18 -13.35
CA PHE A 90 1.29 -5.81 -14.52
C PHE A 90 2.14 -5.49 -15.76
N GLY A 91 3.12 -6.34 -16.06
CA GLY A 91 4.16 -6.08 -17.06
C GLY A 91 3.63 -5.79 -18.47
N GLN A 92 2.45 -6.34 -18.81
CA GLN A 92 1.78 -6.13 -20.10
C GLN A 92 0.91 -4.85 -20.15
N MET A 93 0.81 -4.13 -19.06
CA MET A 93 0.11 -2.86 -18.97
C MET A 93 1.11 -1.70 -19.02
N SER A 94 0.64 -0.53 -19.44
CA SER A 94 1.46 0.68 -19.38
C SER A 94 1.78 1.09 -17.94
N VAL A 95 2.78 1.94 -17.77
CA VAL A 95 3.12 2.53 -16.47
C VAL A 95 1.92 3.31 -15.94
N LEU A 96 1.26 4.10 -16.78
CA LEU A 96 0.05 4.85 -16.44
C LEU A 96 -1.07 3.93 -15.97
N ASP A 97 -1.34 2.82 -16.69
CA ASP A 97 -2.41 1.90 -16.33
C ASP A 97 -2.14 1.20 -15.00
N ASN A 98 -0.89 0.87 -14.69
CA ASN A 98 -0.52 0.32 -13.38
C ASN A 98 -0.84 1.31 -12.24
N VAL A 99 -0.56 2.61 -12.42
CA VAL A 99 -0.94 3.63 -11.43
C VAL A 99 -2.45 3.75 -11.32
N LYS A 100 -3.18 3.71 -12.45
CA LYS A 100 -4.65 3.73 -12.47
C LYS A 100 -5.29 2.56 -11.71
N VAL A 101 -4.70 1.36 -11.80
CA VAL A 101 -5.15 0.21 -10.99
C VAL A 101 -5.11 0.54 -9.50
N GLY A 102 -4.04 1.19 -9.02
CA GLY A 102 -3.93 1.65 -7.63
C GLY A 102 -4.98 2.70 -7.25
N LEU A 103 -5.35 3.58 -8.18
CA LEU A 103 -6.34 4.62 -7.96
C LEU A 103 -7.80 4.13 -8.03
N HIS A 104 -8.06 2.92 -8.53
CA HIS A 104 -9.40 2.41 -8.79
C HIS A 104 -10.33 2.44 -7.57
N ASN A 105 -9.80 2.23 -6.37
CA ASN A 105 -10.58 2.28 -5.13
C ASN A 105 -11.07 3.68 -4.77
N HIS A 106 -10.45 4.73 -5.28
CA HIS A 106 -10.82 6.12 -5.03
C HIS A 106 -11.88 6.64 -6.02
N TYR A 107 -11.93 6.05 -7.22
CA TYR A 107 -12.85 6.44 -8.30
C TYR A 107 -13.94 5.39 -8.48
N LYS A 108 -14.95 5.41 -7.60
CA LYS A 108 -16.09 4.49 -7.72
C LYS A 108 -17.02 4.95 -8.84
N TYR A 109 -17.24 4.10 -9.84
CA TYR A 109 -18.32 4.28 -10.81
C TYR A 109 -19.32 3.12 -10.74
N ASN A 110 -20.57 3.42 -11.08
CA ASN A 110 -21.59 2.38 -11.16
C ASN A 110 -21.22 1.42 -12.32
N THR A 111 -21.30 0.13 -12.07
CA THR A 111 -21.02 -0.91 -13.07
C THR A 111 -21.83 -0.70 -14.35
N ALA A 112 -23.09 -0.28 -14.24
CA ALA A 112 -23.93 0.07 -15.40
C ALA A 112 -23.32 1.23 -16.22
N ALA A 113 -22.78 2.27 -15.57
CA ALA A 113 -22.14 3.38 -16.27
C ALA A 113 -20.88 2.94 -17.05
N GLY A 114 -20.15 1.95 -16.54
CA GLY A 114 -19.01 1.33 -17.23
C GLY A 114 -19.43 0.50 -18.45
N ILE A 115 -20.46 -0.34 -18.31
CA ILE A 115 -20.97 -1.21 -19.38
C ILE A 115 -21.55 -0.36 -20.52
N PHE A 116 -22.36 0.62 -20.23
CA PHE A 116 -23.01 1.49 -21.22
C PHE A 116 -22.18 2.67 -21.67
N LYS A 117 -20.92 2.81 -21.19
CA LYS A 117 -20.00 3.91 -21.52
C LYS A 117 -20.65 5.29 -21.43
N LEU A 118 -21.38 5.54 -20.34
CA LEU A 118 -22.08 6.80 -20.12
C LEU A 118 -21.07 7.96 -20.00
N PRO A 119 -21.48 9.22 -20.28
CA PRO A 119 -20.60 10.39 -20.15
C PRO A 119 -19.94 10.53 -18.77
N SER A 120 -20.61 10.09 -17.71
CA SER A 120 -20.09 10.05 -16.34
C SER A 120 -18.89 9.08 -16.19
N TYR A 121 -18.84 8.01 -16.96
CA TYR A 121 -17.70 7.09 -17.01
C TYR A 121 -16.47 7.80 -17.58
N PHE A 122 -16.58 8.40 -18.77
CA PHE A 122 -15.46 9.11 -19.40
C PHE A 122 -14.93 10.27 -18.56
N LYS A 123 -15.81 11.00 -17.86
CA LYS A 123 -15.39 12.08 -16.96
C LYS A 123 -14.50 11.54 -15.82
N LYS A 124 -14.87 10.40 -15.22
CA LYS A 124 -14.10 9.78 -14.14
C LYS A 124 -12.79 9.15 -14.64
N GLU A 125 -12.80 8.51 -15.82
CA GLU A 125 -11.58 8.00 -16.46
C GLU A 125 -10.57 9.13 -16.70
N ARG A 126 -11.02 10.26 -17.27
CA ARG A 126 -10.16 11.43 -17.48
C ARG A 126 -9.59 11.98 -16.16
N ALA A 127 -10.41 12.11 -15.13
CA ALA A 127 -9.95 12.55 -13.80
C ALA A 127 -8.93 11.57 -13.20
N MET A 128 -9.09 10.27 -13.44
CA MET A 128 -8.14 9.25 -13.00
C MET A 128 -6.83 9.32 -13.80
N ASP A 129 -6.90 9.56 -15.12
CA ASP A 129 -5.73 9.77 -15.97
C ASP A 129 -4.92 10.99 -15.53
N GLU A 130 -5.60 12.13 -15.29
CA GLU A 130 -4.98 13.36 -14.81
C GLU A 130 -4.28 13.13 -13.47
N LYS A 131 -4.95 12.44 -12.51
CA LYS A 131 -4.35 12.15 -11.20
C LYS A 131 -3.19 11.16 -11.28
N ALA A 132 -3.29 10.15 -12.16
CA ALA A 132 -2.20 9.21 -12.39
C ALA A 132 -0.97 9.91 -12.99
N MET A 133 -1.17 10.81 -13.97
CA MET A 133 -0.08 11.63 -14.54
C MET A 133 0.54 12.57 -13.52
N GLU A 134 -0.26 13.18 -12.63
CA GLU A 134 0.24 14.01 -11.54
C GLU A 134 1.16 13.19 -10.61
N LEU A 135 0.75 11.97 -10.24
CA LEU A 135 1.56 11.09 -9.42
C LEU A 135 2.86 10.67 -10.11
N LEU A 136 2.80 10.35 -11.41
CA LEU A 136 3.99 10.00 -12.18
C LEU A 136 4.99 11.15 -12.26
N LYS A 137 4.53 12.40 -12.35
CA LYS A 137 5.40 13.59 -12.33
C LYS A 137 6.18 13.74 -11.02
N VAL A 138 5.60 13.32 -9.88
CA VAL A 138 6.31 13.36 -8.58
C VAL A 138 7.59 12.51 -8.61
N PHE A 139 7.59 11.46 -9.43
CA PHE A 139 8.71 10.52 -9.58
C PHE A 139 9.48 10.71 -10.91
N ASP A 140 9.21 11.79 -11.66
CA ASP A 140 9.78 12.04 -12.99
C ASP A 140 9.55 10.89 -14.00
N LEU A 141 8.42 10.19 -13.89
CA LEU A 141 8.03 9.06 -14.74
C LEU A 141 6.90 9.40 -15.73
N ASP A 142 6.54 10.66 -15.86
CA ASP A 142 5.47 11.12 -16.75
C ASP A 142 5.80 10.91 -18.24
N LYS A 143 7.08 10.96 -18.60
CA LYS A 143 7.55 10.71 -19.99
C LYS A 143 7.45 9.23 -20.37
N GLU A 144 7.54 8.34 -19.41
CA GLU A 144 7.46 6.89 -19.56
C GLU A 144 6.04 6.34 -19.35
N ALA A 145 5.05 7.21 -19.16
CA ALA A 145 3.66 6.84 -18.85
C ALA A 145 3.05 5.82 -19.83
N SER A 146 3.39 5.92 -21.11
CA SER A 146 2.92 5.02 -22.17
C SER A 146 3.74 3.75 -22.36
N TYR A 147 4.90 3.62 -21.71
CA TYR A 147 5.76 2.45 -21.87
C TYR A 147 5.17 1.25 -21.12
N LEU A 148 5.44 0.04 -21.61
CA LEU A 148 5.11 -1.18 -20.89
C LEU A 148 5.91 -1.24 -19.59
N SER A 149 5.25 -1.59 -18.51
CA SER A 149 5.88 -1.67 -17.19
C SER A 149 7.02 -2.69 -17.13
N SER A 150 6.97 -3.75 -17.95
CA SER A 150 8.08 -4.70 -18.12
C SER A 150 9.38 -4.03 -18.59
N ASN A 151 9.27 -2.93 -19.31
CA ASN A 151 10.41 -2.23 -19.90
C ASN A 151 10.92 -1.09 -19.00
N LEU A 152 10.20 -0.76 -17.93
CA LEU A 152 10.53 0.38 -17.06
C LEU A 152 11.91 0.22 -16.39
N MET A 153 12.27 -0.99 -16.00
CA MET A 153 13.60 -1.29 -15.42
C MET A 153 14.75 -0.88 -16.37
N HIS A 154 14.61 -1.12 -17.68
CA HIS A 154 15.62 -0.74 -18.66
C HIS A 154 15.74 0.77 -18.81
N VAL A 155 14.62 1.50 -18.71
CA VAL A 155 14.60 2.96 -18.87
C VAL A 155 15.26 3.65 -17.68
N ILE A 156 15.03 3.16 -16.46
CA ILE A 156 15.62 3.72 -15.24
C ILE A 156 17.16 3.55 -15.25
N TRP A 157 17.68 2.43 -15.76
CA TRP A 157 19.11 2.16 -15.86
C TRP A 157 19.82 3.04 -16.90
N LEU A 158 19.10 3.54 -17.91
CA LEU A 158 19.65 4.33 -19.00
C LEU A 158 19.62 5.84 -18.76
N ARG A 159 19.08 6.31 -17.63
CA ARG A 159 19.08 7.75 -17.32
C ARG A 159 20.49 8.23 -16.98
N PRO A 160 21.07 9.20 -17.75
CA PRO A 160 22.34 9.82 -17.38
C PRO A 160 22.17 10.61 -16.08
N GLY A 161 22.91 10.27 -15.04
CA GLY A 161 22.87 10.94 -13.74
C GLY A 161 22.06 10.22 -12.65
N GLY A 162 21.58 9.00 -12.90
CA GLY A 162 20.95 8.17 -11.89
C GLY A 162 21.98 7.72 -10.84
N GLU A 163 22.07 8.44 -9.73
CA GLU A 163 22.70 7.87 -8.53
C GLU A 163 21.95 6.60 -8.16
N ASN A 164 22.71 5.53 -8.00
CA ASN A 164 22.19 4.20 -7.71
C ASN A 164 21.42 4.19 -6.39
N TYR A 165 20.10 4.27 -6.45
CA TYR A 165 19.25 3.88 -5.33
C TYR A 165 19.11 2.35 -5.36
N TYR A 166 20.13 1.65 -4.86
CA TYR A 166 19.96 0.30 -4.32
C TYR A 166 19.76 0.42 -2.82
N PRO A 167 18.69 -0.23 -2.27
CA PRO A 167 18.65 -0.50 -0.84
C PRO A 167 19.67 -1.57 -0.47
#